data_f67eed5f4e5dc1368798d4c5f6ed1e5c
#
_entry.id   f67eed5f4e5dc1368798d4c5f6ed1e5c
#
_cell.length_a   1.000
_cell.length_b   1.000
_cell.length_c   1.000
_cell.angle_alpha   90.00
_cell.angle_beta   90.00
_cell.angle_gamma   90.00
#
_symmetry.space_group_name_H-M   'P 1'
#
loop_
_entity.id
_entity.type
_entity.pdbx_description
1 polymer ?
#
loop_
_entity_poly.entity_id
_entity_poly.type
_entity_poly.pdbx_seq_one_letter_code
_entity_poly.pdbx_strand_id
1 'polypeptide(L)'
;MLKEIKMSRFIGIYENKTKKNYDLDILEAIYLHALKKEYERNKKKGLILIGDYFVTTLQDMARFSKIPLYYQEKAIQELENRGLIEYDPLLFDKYDESADPCVMFKIKG
;
A
#
# COMPACT_ATOMS: atom_id res chain seq x y z
N MET A 1 22.43 -2.33 -2.76
CA MET A 1 21.64 -2.22 -2.88
C MET A 1 21.01 -2.54 -3.81
N LEU A 2 20.48 -2.84 -4.07
CA LEU A 2 19.81 -3.21 -4.85
C LEU A 2 19.84 -2.71 -5.81
N LYS A 3 20.36 -2.59 -6.13
CA LYS A 3 20.37 -2.13 -6.77
C LYS A 3 20.22 -2.34 -7.77
N GLU A 4 20.01 -2.79 -8.26
CA GLU A 4 19.90 -2.91 -9.06
C GLU A 4 19.70 -2.11 -9.78
N ILE A 5 20.03 -1.99 -10.60
CA ILE A 5 20.45 -1.10 -11.34
C ILE A 5 19.46 -0.35 -12.11
N LYS A 6 18.69 -0.86 -12.99
CA LYS A 6 17.67 -0.12 -13.62
C LYS A 6 16.58 0.19 -12.67
N MET A 7 16.37 -0.66 -11.70
CA MET A 7 15.45 -0.40 -10.64
C MET A 7 15.93 0.67 -9.72
N SER A 8 17.22 0.84 -9.59
CA SER A 8 17.73 1.79 -8.63
C SER A 8 17.44 3.23 -9.03
N ARG A 9 17.36 3.51 -10.34
CA ARG A 9 17.00 4.86 -10.75
C ARG A 9 15.56 5.18 -10.35
N PHE A 10 14.67 4.24 -10.59
CA PHE A 10 13.27 4.40 -10.25
C PHE A 10 13.09 4.52 -8.74
N ILE A 11 13.80 3.70 -8.01
CA ILE A 11 13.74 3.71 -6.56
C ILE A 11 14.28 5.02 -6.01
N GLY A 12 15.30 5.58 -6.63
CA GLY A 12 15.83 6.84 -6.19
C GLY A 12 14.83 7.98 -6.23
N ILE A 13 13.93 7.95 -7.21
CA ILE A 13 12.90 8.98 -7.30
C ILE A 13 11.96 8.89 -6.11
N TYR A 14 11.52 7.68 -5.76
CA TYR A 14 10.65 7.50 -4.61
C TYR A 14 11.35 7.87 -3.32
N GLU A 15 12.61 7.51 -3.19
CA GLU A 15 13.38 7.85 -2.02
C GLU A 15 13.43 9.36 -1.81
N ASN A 16 13.72 10.08 -2.88
CA ASN A 16 13.86 11.52 -2.77
C ASN A 16 12.53 12.21 -2.44
N LYS A 17 11.44 11.71 -3.01
CA LYS A 17 10.16 12.37 -2.83
C LYS A 17 9.45 11.94 -1.57
N THR A 18 9.52 10.66 -1.24
CA THR A 18 8.73 10.13 -0.14
C THR A 18 9.55 9.95 1.12
N LYS A 19 10.72 9.35 0.99
CA LYS A 19 11.55 9.11 2.15
C LYS A 19 12.00 10.41 2.81
N LYS A 20 12.30 11.40 1.98
CA LYS A 20 12.71 12.69 2.51
C LYS A 20 11.64 13.30 3.39
N ASN A 21 10.37 13.12 3.00
CA ASN A 21 9.26 13.70 3.74
C ASN A 21 8.90 12.89 4.97
N TYR A 22 9.00 11.56 4.89
CA TYR A 22 8.50 10.67 5.93
C TYR A 22 9.58 9.78 6.54
N ASP A 23 10.80 9.83 6.01
CA ASP A 23 11.90 9.00 6.49
C ASP A 23 11.55 7.52 6.34
N LEU A 24 10.98 7.16 5.21
CA LEU A 24 10.59 5.79 4.91
C LEU A 24 11.69 5.08 4.14
N ASP A 25 11.75 3.76 4.27
CA ASP A 25 12.63 3.01 3.40
C ASP A 25 11.96 2.85 2.02
N ILE A 26 12.67 2.22 1.10
CA ILE A 26 12.23 2.18 -0.29
C ILE A 26 10.92 1.43 -0.47
N LEU A 27 10.80 0.26 0.17
CA LEU A 27 9.59 -0.53 0.01
C LEU A 27 8.38 0.18 0.58
N GLU A 28 8.56 0.82 1.72
CA GLU A 28 7.46 1.57 2.34
C GLU A 28 7.04 2.74 1.48
N ALA A 29 8.01 3.42 0.88
CA ALA A 29 7.70 4.56 0.02
C ALA A 29 6.93 4.13 -1.22
N ILE A 30 7.36 3.04 -1.84
CA ILE A 30 6.70 2.52 -3.03
C ILE A 30 5.28 2.07 -2.69
N TYR A 31 5.13 1.37 -1.57
CA TYR A 31 3.82 0.86 -1.18
C TYR A 31 2.86 2.00 -0.86
N LEU A 32 3.33 3.01 -0.13
CA LEU A 32 2.49 4.16 0.17
C LEU A 32 2.05 4.87 -1.10
N HIS A 33 2.96 5.00 -2.06
CA HIS A 33 2.60 5.60 -3.33
C HIS A 33 1.51 4.79 -4.04
N ALA A 34 1.63 3.47 -4.04
CA ALA A 34 0.63 2.61 -4.66
C ALA A 34 -0.72 2.73 -3.96
N LEU A 35 -0.71 2.83 -2.64
CA LEU A 35 -1.95 3.03 -1.88
C LEU A 35 -2.62 4.34 -2.24
N LYS A 36 -1.84 5.41 -2.37
CA LYS A 36 -2.40 6.71 -2.74
C LYS A 36 -3.01 6.66 -4.13
N LYS A 37 -2.40 5.95 -5.05
CA LYS A 37 -2.95 5.81 -6.39
C LYS A 37 -4.24 5.00 -6.36
N GLU A 38 -4.29 3.97 -5.54
CA GLU A 38 -5.50 3.17 -5.44
C GLU A 38 -6.62 3.97 -4.78
N TYR A 39 -6.29 4.79 -3.82
CA TYR A 39 -7.27 5.70 -3.23
C TYR A 39 -7.88 6.60 -4.31
N GLU A 40 -7.04 7.19 -5.16
CA GLU A 40 -7.53 8.07 -6.21
C GLU A 40 -8.41 7.33 -7.21
N ARG A 41 -8.05 6.09 -7.55
CA ARG A 41 -8.89 5.30 -8.45
C ARG A 41 -10.26 5.05 -7.84
N ASN A 42 -10.31 4.70 -6.57
CA ASN A 42 -11.58 4.45 -5.89
C ASN A 42 -12.39 5.72 -5.75
N LYS A 43 -11.72 6.84 -5.52
CA LYS A 43 -12.41 8.11 -5.41
C LYS A 43 -13.09 8.48 -6.72
N LYS A 44 -12.43 8.25 -7.83
CA LYS A 44 -13.02 8.55 -9.13
C LYS A 44 -14.23 7.68 -9.41
N LYS A 45 -14.26 6.48 -8.85
CA LYS A 45 -15.38 5.56 -9.03
C LYS A 45 -16.48 5.78 -8.01
N GLY A 46 -16.29 6.71 -7.08
CA GLY A 46 -17.28 6.94 -6.03
C GLY A 46 -17.31 5.84 -4.99
N LEU A 47 -16.19 5.17 -4.76
CA LEU A 47 -16.13 4.02 -3.88
C LEU A 47 -15.39 4.28 -2.58
N ILE A 48 -15.27 5.55 -2.17
CA ILE A 48 -14.67 5.85 -0.89
C ILE A 48 -15.72 5.69 0.20
N LEU A 49 -15.39 4.95 1.23
CA LEU A 49 -16.31 4.65 2.31
C LEU A 49 -16.27 5.75 3.37
N ILE A 50 -17.24 5.68 4.28
CA ILE A 50 -17.30 6.61 5.40
C ILE A 50 -15.99 6.51 6.18
N GLY A 51 -15.45 7.67 6.55
CA GLY A 51 -14.17 7.70 7.23
C GLY A 51 -12.98 7.73 6.28
N ASP A 52 -13.26 7.87 4.99
CA ASP A 52 -12.22 8.01 3.98
C ASP A 52 -11.46 6.71 3.73
N TYR A 53 -12.10 5.58 3.97
CA TYR A 53 -11.52 4.27 3.71
C TYR A 53 -11.80 3.81 2.30
N PHE A 54 -10.91 2.99 1.76
CA PHE A 54 -11.18 2.31 0.49
C PHE A 54 -10.87 0.83 0.65
N VAL A 55 -11.52 0.01 -0.16
CA VAL A 55 -11.40 -1.44 -0.11
C VAL A 55 -10.59 -1.92 -1.30
N THR A 56 -9.69 -2.85 -1.04
CA THR A 56 -8.91 -3.47 -2.10
C THR A 56 -8.57 -4.89 -1.65
N THR A 57 -7.74 -5.58 -2.40
CA THR A 57 -7.19 -6.86 -1.98
C THR A 57 -5.68 -6.75 -2.00
N LEU A 58 -5.02 -7.58 -1.19
CA LEU A 58 -3.56 -7.58 -1.21
C LEU A 58 -3.03 -8.14 -2.52
N GLN A 59 -3.82 -8.96 -3.22
CA GLN A 59 -3.45 -9.42 -4.54
C GLN A 59 -3.39 -8.26 -5.52
N ASP A 60 -4.42 -7.41 -5.50
CA ASP A 60 -4.41 -6.23 -6.35
C ASP A 60 -3.28 -5.31 -6.00
N MET A 61 -3.02 -5.13 -4.71
CA MET A 61 -1.92 -4.27 -4.30
C MET A 61 -0.57 -4.84 -4.73
N ALA A 62 -0.45 -6.17 -4.79
CA ALA A 62 0.77 -6.77 -5.32
C ALA A 62 0.95 -6.42 -6.80
N ARG A 63 -0.13 -6.41 -7.56
CA ARG A 63 -0.05 -6.04 -8.97
C ARG A 63 0.31 -4.58 -9.15
N PHE A 64 -0.30 -3.71 -8.36
CA PHE A 64 -0.08 -2.27 -8.52
C PHE A 64 1.28 -1.83 -8.00
N SER A 65 1.72 -2.40 -6.89
CA SER A 65 2.96 -1.99 -6.26
C SER A 65 4.16 -2.80 -6.71
N LYS A 66 3.92 -3.98 -7.27
CA LYS A 66 4.96 -4.95 -7.61
C LYS A 66 5.65 -5.49 -6.36
N ILE A 67 5.00 -5.40 -5.22
CA ILE A 67 5.56 -5.89 -3.96
C ILE A 67 4.82 -7.15 -3.55
N PRO A 68 5.51 -8.28 -3.38
CA PRO A 68 4.87 -9.52 -2.99
C PRO A 68 4.22 -9.44 -1.60
N LEU A 69 3.28 -10.32 -1.36
CA LEU A 69 2.49 -10.31 -0.14
C LEU A 69 3.35 -10.24 1.12
N TYR A 70 4.38 -11.05 1.18
CA TYR A 70 5.22 -11.09 2.38
C TYR A 70 5.78 -9.71 2.72
N TYR A 71 6.26 -9.01 1.70
CA TYR A 71 6.82 -7.68 1.93
C TYR A 71 5.76 -6.62 2.10
N GLN A 72 4.55 -6.86 1.57
CA GLN A 72 3.44 -5.94 1.81
C GLN A 72 3.11 -5.89 3.29
N GLU A 73 3.09 -7.04 3.94
CA GLU A 73 2.74 -7.07 5.36
C GLU A 73 3.70 -6.25 6.19
N LYS A 74 4.98 -6.34 5.85
CA LYS A 74 5.98 -5.54 6.55
C LYS A 74 5.80 -4.05 6.29
N ALA A 75 5.54 -3.68 5.04
CA ALA A 75 5.34 -2.28 4.70
C ALA A 75 4.10 -1.73 5.37
N ILE A 76 3.02 -2.49 5.39
CA ILE A 76 1.78 -2.08 6.03
C ILE A 76 2.01 -1.83 7.52
N GLN A 77 2.67 -2.76 8.17
CA GLN A 77 2.91 -2.64 9.60
C GLN A 77 3.73 -1.40 9.91
N GLU A 78 4.76 -1.15 9.12
CA GLU A 78 5.61 0.00 9.37
C GLU A 78 4.88 1.31 9.08
N LEU A 79 4.12 1.36 8.00
CA LEU A 79 3.36 2.57 7.68
C LEU A 79 2.31 2.85 8.75
N GLU A 80 1.68 1.81 9.28
CA GLU A 80 0.74 1.97 10.38
C GLU A 80 1.44 2.48 11.63
N ASN A 81 2.59 1.91 11.93
CA ASN A 81 3.34 2.32 13.11
C ASN A 81 3.76 3.78 13.04
N ARG A 82 3.98 4.28 11.83
CA ARG A 82 4.34 5.69 11.65
C ARG A 82 3.13 6.60 11.58
N GLY A 83 1.94 6.04 11.64
CA GLY A 83 0.72 6.84 11.60
C GLY A 83 0.37 7.38 10.23
N LEU A 84 0.90 6.79 9.18
CA LEU A 84 0.65 7.27 7.82
C LEU A 84 -0.53 6.60 7.16
N ILE A 85 -0.94 5.45 7.64
CA ILE A 85 -2.13 4.76 7.16
C ILE A 85 -2.84 4.09 8.30
N GLU A 86 -4.09 3.72 8.07
CA GLU A 86 -4.81 2.76 8.89
C GLU A 86 -5.15 1.58 8.02
N TYR A 87 -5.05 0.40 8.57
CA TYR A 87 -5.26 -0.84 7.84
C TYR A 87 -6.22 -1.73 8.63
N ASP A 88 -7.21 -2.24 7.93
CA ASP A 88 -8.19 -3.14 8.55
C ASP A 88 -8.33 -4.35 7.63
N PRO A 89 -7.91 -5.53 8.09
CA PRO A 89 -8.00 -6.73 7.26
C PRO A 89 -9.40 -7.33 7.24
N LEU A 90 -10.43 -6.56 7.34
CA LEU A 90 -11.83 -6.94 7.28
C LEU A 90 -12.07 -8.40 7.60
N LEU A 91 -13.09 -8.65 8.39
CA LEU A 91 -13.53 -10.01 8.65
C LEU A 91 -14.34 -10.48 7.46
N PHE A 92 -13.88 -11.54 6.84
CA PHE A 92 -14.62 -12.13 5.76
C PHE A 92 -14.63 -13.62 6.01
N ASP A 93 -15.32 -14.36 5.18
CA ASP A 93 -15.49 -15.78 5.41
C ASP A 93 -14.15 -16.47 5.22
N LYS A 94 -13.49 -16.77 6.33
CA LYS A 94 -12.19 -17.41 6.26
C LYS A 94 -12.28 -18.86 5.86
N TYR A 95 -13.49 -19.38 5.70
CA TYR A 95 -13.67 -20.73 5.20
C TYR A 95 -13.76 -20.77 3.69
N ASP A 96 -13.87 -19.63 3.05
CA ASP A 96 -13.88 -19.57 1.59
C ASP A 96 -12.48 -19.27 1.12
N GLU A 97 -11.71 -20.32 0.94
CA GLU A 97 -10.31 -20.17 0.59
C GLU A 97 -10.11 -19.77 -0.85
N SER A 98 -11.16 -19.79 -1.66
CA SER A 98 -11.04 -19.41 -3.03
C SER A 98 -11.17 -17.91 -3.24
N ALA A 99 -11.62 -17.18 -2.25
CA ALA A 99 -11.84 -15.74 -2.37
C ALA A 99 -10.59 -14.97 -1.94
N ASP A 100 -10.26 -13.93 -2.69
CA ASP A 100 -9.19 -13.03 -2.28
C ASP A 100 -9.65 -12.22 -1.09
N PRO A 101 -8.83 -12.15 -0.03
CA PRO A 101 -9.22 -11.39 1.15
C PRO A 101 -9.31 -9.90 0.83
N CYS A 102 -10.44 -9.30 1.17
CA CYS A 102 -10.60 -7.86 1.06
C CYS A 102 -10.02 -7.19 2.30
N VAL A 103 -9.42 -6.04 2.09
CA VAL A 103 -8.85 -5.26 3.18
C VAL A 103 -9.24 -3.80 2.98
N MET A 104 -9.20 -3.03 4.06
CA MET A 104 -9.47 -1.60 3.98
C MET A 104 -8.24 -0.81 4.36
N PHE A 105 -8.04 0.29 3.68
CA PHE A 105 -6.97 1.23 3.99
C PHE A 105 -7.51 2.64 4.09
N LYS A 106 -6.86 3.43 4.92
CA LYS A 106 -7.08 4.87 4.97
C LYS A 106 -5.73 5.55 4.94
N ILE A 107 -5.60 6.55 4.10
CA ILE A 107 -4.36 7.35 4.04
C ILE A 107 -4.51 8.48 5.04
N LYS A 108 -3.56 8.60 5.96
CA LYS A 108 -3.64 9.61 7.01
C LYS A 108 -2.69 10.78 6.78
N GLY A 109 -1.70 10.60 5.98
CA GLY A 109 -0.71 11.64 5.78
C GLY A 109 -1.09 12.65 4.68
#